data_4a22c4d72bc2a0414d2d8e45c7eb2bd4
#
_entry.id   4a22c4d72bc2a0414d2d8e45c7eb2bd4
#
_cell.length_a   1.000
_cell.length_b   1.000
_cell.length_c   1.000
_cell.angle_alpha   90.00
_cell.angle_beta   90.00
_cell.angle_gamma   90.00
#
_symmetry.space_group_name_H-M   'P 1'
#
loop_
_entity.id
_entity.type
_entity.pdbx_description
1 polymer ?
#
loop_
_entity_poly.entity_id
_entity_poly.type
_entity_poly.pdbx_seq_one_letter_code
_entity_poly.pdbx_strand_id
1 'polypeptide(L)'
;MRREALRQRLEALYRHYDHRFVDPDPLQFVRAQRRGEDREVVGLVASALAYGNVRQIKRSIAAVLAVLGPRPARAVRRLEPGMALRSLGGFKHRFNDGRDVACLLHFVGQMLERAGSVEAFFARGLPPGEGHLGPALASFAERTLALDHGGLYGRGPLPEKAGVRFFFPSPVDGSPCKRLNLYLRWMVRREGVDLGLWRTVAPGRLVIPLDAHVFAIARRVGLTRYRSPGWRMALDITERLRRLDPEDPVKYDFALHRMGLWKKDAEIRSLRAGPEAQPSGGPATMATGAPLRNRRRAVSLS
;
A
#
# COMPACT_ATOMS: atom_id res chain seq x y z
N MET A 1 24.86 11.71 17.57
CA MET A 1 25.33 10.31 17.50
C MET A 1 24.21 9.29 17.27
N ARG A 2 23.21 9.10 18.16
CA ARG A 2 22.13 8.09 17.94
C ARG A 2 21.32 8.27 16.65
N ARG A 3 21.02 9.52 16.24
CA ARG A 3 20.23 9.82 15.06
C ARG A 3 20.97 9.46 13.76
N GLU A 4 22.25 9.82 13.66
CA GLU A 4 23.06 9.54 12.48
C GLU A 4 23.31 8.03 12.31
N ALA A 5 23.57 7.31 13.39
CA ALA A 5 23.71 5.86 13.35
C ALA A 5 22.41 5.16 12.89
N LEU A 6 21.24 5.64 13.34
CA LEU A 6 19.95 5.13 12.86
C LEU A 6 19.76 5.41 11.36
N ARG A 7 20.07 6.64 10.90
CA ARG A 7 20.02 7.01 9.50
C ARG A 7 20.87 6.08 8.64
N GLN A 8 22.16 5.91 8.98
CA GLN A 8 23.09 5.05 8.23
C GLN A 8 22.56 3.61 8.10
N ARG A 9 22.00 3.05 9.17
CA ARG A 9 21.42 1.71 9.16
C ARG A 9 20.16 1.61 8.31
N LEU A 10 19.27 2.59 8.39
CA LEU A 10 18.08 2.64 7.55
C LEU A 10 18.44 2.82 6.06
N GLU A 11 19.48 3.61 5.75
CA GLU A 11 20.01 3.75 4.40
C GLU A 11 20.60 2.42 3.87
N ALA A 12 21.32 1.68 4.71
CA ALA A 12 21.84 0.38 4.31
C ALA A 12 20.71 -0.61 4.01
N LEU A 13 19.66 -0.64 4.84
CA LEU A 13 18.47 -1.48 4.62
C LEU A 13 17.69 -1.06 3.38
N TYR A 14 17.53 0.24 3.16
CA TYR A 14 16.88 0.80 1.98
C TYR A 14 17.57 0.38 0.69
N ARG A 15 18.93 0.41 0.64
CA ARG A 15 19.71 -0.07 -0.52
C ARG A 15 19.63 -1.58 -0.71
N HIS A 16 19.49 -2.33 0.39
CA HIS A 16 19.40 -3.79 0.35
C HIS A 16 18.05 -4.27 -0.20
N TYR A 17 16.94 -3.67 0.29
CA TYR A 17 15.57 -4.05 -0.07
C TYR A 17 15.08 -3.26 -1.28
N ASP A 18 15.46 -3.68 -2.48
CA ASP A 18 15.09 -3.05 -3.74
C ASP A 18 13.96 -3.80 -4.49
N HIS A 19 13.78 -3.53 -5.78
CA HIS A 19 12.76 -4.13 -6.62
C HIS A 19 12.81 -5.66 -6.72
N ARG A 20 13.94 -6.29 -6.45
CA ARG A 20 14.10 -7.77 -6.41
C ARG A 20 13.28 -8.40 -5.30
N PHE A 21 12.93 -7.63 -4.29
CA PHE A 21 12.16 -8.06 -3.14
C PHE A 21 10.66 -7.69 -3.24
N VAL A 22 10.17 -7.28 -4.41
CA VAL A 22 8.77 -6.89 -4.59
C VAL A 22 7.82 -8.08 -4.43
N ASP A 23 8.15 -9.28 -4.96
CA ASP A 23 7.31 -10.46 -4.68
C ASP A 23 7.41 -10.84 -3.18
N PRO A 24 6.30 -11.13 -2.51
CA PRO A 24 4.92 -11.30 -2.96
C PRO A 24 4.01 -10.04 -2.78
N ASP A 25 4.56 -8.84 -2.83
CA ASP A 25 3.81 -7.59 -2.63
C ASP A 25 2.75 -7.35 -3.73
N PRO A 26 1.57 -6.83 -3.40
CA PRO A 26 0.56 -6.42 -4.38
C PRO A 26 1.07 -5.45 -5.45
N LEU A 27 2.12 -4.70 -5.19
CA LEU A 27 2.77 -3.80 -6.15
C LEU A 27 3.18 -4.52 -7.44
N GLN A 28 3.45 -5.83 -7.41
CA GLN A 28 3.77 -6.63 -8.60
C GLN A 28 2.70 -6.50 -9.70
N PHE A 29 1.41 -6.44 -9.35
CA PHE A 29 0.31 -6.29 -10.30
C PHE A 29 0.30 -4.91 -10.95
N VAL A 30 0.70 -3.88 -10.22
CA VAL A 30 0.80 -2.51 -10.72
C VAL A 30 2.00 -2.37 -11.66
N ARG A 31 3.15 -2.94 -11.29
CA ARG A 31 4.36 -2.95 -12.11
C ARG A 31 4.18 -3.73 -13.42
N ALA A 32 3.32 -4.74 -13.44
CA ALA A 32 3.00 -5.51 -14.64
C ALA A 32 2.22 -4.69 -15.70
N GLN A 33 1.60 -3.58 -15.31
CA GLN A 33 0.90 -2.71 -16.26
C GLN A 33 1.90 -1.87 -17.06
N ARG A 34 1.60 -1.66 -18.35
CA ARG A 34 2.48 -0.88 -19.25
C ARG A 34 2.16 0.61 -19.25
N ARG A 35 0.87 0.99 -19.11
CA ARG A 35 0.39 2.36 -19.22
C ARG A 35 0.20 3.00 -17.85
N GLY A 36 0.49 4.30 -17.75
CA GLY A 36 0.32 5.05 -16.52
C GLY A 36 -1.11 5.03 -15.98
N GLU A 37 -2.10 5.24 -16.84
CA GLU A 37 -3.52 5.19 -16.48
C GLU A 37 -3.97 3.82 -15.93
N ASP A 38 -3.48 2.71 -16.54
CA ASP A 38 -3.76 1.36 -16.05
C ASP A 38 -3.07 1.11 -14.71
N ARG A 39 -1.87 1.64 -14.50
CA ARG A 39 -1.14 1.57 -13.23
C ARG A 39 -1.87 2.31 -12.10
N GLU A 40 -2.45 3.48 -12.37
CA GLU A 40 -3.28 4.20 -11.39
C GLU A 40 -4.47 3.36 -10.93
N VAL A 41 -5.23 2.83 -11.88
CA VAL A 41 -6.42 2.00 -11.60
C VAL A 41 -6.04 0.73 -10.84
N VAL A 42 -5.07 -0.03 -11.36
CA VAL A 42 -4.62 -1.27 -10.71
C VAL A 42 -4.00 -0.98 -9.36
N GLY A 43 -3.27 0.14 -9.21
CA GLY A 43 -2.69 0.57 -7.94
C GLY A 43 -3.75 0.82 -6.87
N LEU A 44 -4.84 1.53 -7.21
CA LEU A 44 -5.92 1.78 -6.26
C LEU A 44 -6.66 0.50 -5.89
N VAL A 45 -6.95 -0.37 -6.85
CA VAL A 45 -7.58 -1.68 -6.61
C VAL A 45 -6.67 -2.57 -5.75
N ALA A 46 -5.40 -2.70 -6.11
CA ALA A 46 -4.45 -3.55 -5.40
C ALA A 46 -4.21 -3.07 -3.96
N SER A 47 -4.09 -1.76 -3.75
CA SER A 47 -3.94 -1.19 -2.41
C SER A 47 -5.21 -1.36 -1.57
N ALA A 48 -6.39 -1.16 -2.16
CA ALA A 48 -7.68 -1.37 -1.49
C ALA A 48 -7.84 -2.81 -0.97
N LEU A 49 -7.34 -3.80 -1.71
CA LEU A 49 -7.35 -5.21 -1.34
C LEU A 49 -6.12 -5.67 -0.53
N ALA A 50 -5.15 -4.77 -0.24
CA ALA A 50 -3.91 -5.10 0.46
C ALA A 50 -4.12 -5.28 1.98
N TYR A 51 -4.99 -6.21 2.39
CA TYR A 51 -5.23 -6.60 3.79
C TYR A 51 -5.56 -8.08 3.91
N GLY A 52 -5.11 -8.69 5.00
CA GLY A 52 -5.25 -10.12 5.25
C GLY A 52 -4.05 -10.94 4.77
N ASN A 53 -4.31 -12.18 4.37
CA ASN A 53 -3.27 -13.11 3.93
C ASN A 53 -2.81 -12.82 2.50
N VAL A 54 -1.49 -12.84 2.27
CA VAL A 54 -0.87 -12.53 0.97
C VAL A 54 -1.42 -13.39 -0.17
N ARG A 55 -1.62 -14.70 0.02
CA ARG A 55 -2.19 -15.58 -1.02
C ARG A 55 -3.61 -15.16 -1.40
N GLN A 56 -4.43 -14.80 -0.40
CA GLN A 56 -5.77 -14.29 -0.64
C GLN A 56 -5.75 -12.95 -1.35
N ILE A 57 -4.87 -12.03 -0.95
CA ILE A 57 -4.69 -10.73 -1.60
C ILE A 57 -4.37 -10.94 -3.09
N LYS A 58 -3.36 -11.76 -3.41
CA LYS A 58 -2.97 -12.05 -4.80
C LYS A 58 -4.11 -12.65 -5.62
N ARG A 59 -4.85 -13.63 -5.07
CA ARG A 59 -6.02 -14.22 -5.74
C ARG A 59 -7.12 -13.20 -5.99
N SER A 60 -7.42 -12.38 -5.01
CA SER A 60 -8.48 -11.37 -5.11
C SER A 60 -8.15 -10.31 -6.15
N ILE A 61 -6.91 -9.80 -6.16
CA ILE A 61 -6.47 -8.84 -7.18
C ILE A 61 -6.53 -9.49 -8.58
N ALA A 62 -6.02 -10.71 -8.74
CA ALA A 62 -6.06 -11.42 -10.03
C ALA A 62 -7.50 -11.61 -10.52
N ALA A 63 -8.45 -11.95 -9.65
CA ALA A 63 -9.86 -12.08 -9.99
C ALA A 63 -10.46 -10.76 -10.50
N VAL A 64 -10.17 -9.64 -9.85
CA VAL A 64 -10.63 -8.32 -10.31
C VAL A 64 -9.99 -7.95 -11.65
N LEU A 65 -8.69 -8.20 -11.82
CA LEU A 65 -7.99 -7.92 -13.08
C LEU A 65 -8.50 -8.79 -14.24
N ALA A 66 -8.93 -10.02 -13.98
CA ALA A 66 -9.57 -10.86 -14.98
C ALA A 66 -10.87 -10.24 -15.52
N VAL A 67 -11.66 -9.58 -14.68
CA VAL A 67 -12.85 -8.83 -15.09
C VAL A 67 -12.50 -7.60 -15.92
N LEU A 68 -11.43 -6.88 -15.53
CA LEU A 68 -11.00 -5.64 -16.20
C LEU A 68 -10.26 -5.91 -17.54
N GLY A 69 -9.66 -7.10 -17.70
CA GLY A 69 -8.89 -7.45 -18.89
C GLY A 69 -7.60 -6.64 -19.04
N PRO A 70 -7.03 -6.58 -20.28
CA PRO A 70 -5.71 -6.03 -20.54
C PRO A 70 -5.62 -4.49 -20.49
N ARG A 71 -6.75 -3.80 -20.38
CA ARG A 71 -6.83 -2.33 -20.39
C ARG A 71 -7.71 -1.82 -19.23
N PRO A 72 -7.27 -1.95 -17.97
CA PRO A 72 -8.06 -1.64 -16.79
C PRO A 72 -8.69 -0.25 -16.79
N ALA A 73 -7.95 0.79 -17.15
CA ALA A 73 -8.47 2.16 -17.20
C ALA A 73 -9.60 2.34 -18.23
N ARG A 74 -9.45 1.70 -19.40
CA ARG A 74 -10.52 1.70 -20.40
C ARG A 74 -11.73 0.89 -19.93
N ALA A 75 -11.48 -0.24 -19.27
CA ALA A 75 -12.54 -1.11 -18.77
C ALA A 75 -13.40 -0.40 -17.73
N VAL A 76 -12.82 0.22 -16.70
CA VAL A 76 -13.61 0.90 -15.65
C VAL A 76 -14.43 2.07 -16.16
N ARG A 77 -14.00 2.77 -17.22
CA ARG A 77 -14.78 3.85 -17.86
C ARG A 77 -16.07 3.36 -18.56
N ARG A 78 -16.14 2.06 -18.90
CA ARG A 78 -17.22 1.45 -19.67
C ARG A 78 -18.00 0.40 -18.90
N LEU A 79 -17.52 0.06 -17.70
CA LEU A 79 -18.06 -1.03 -16.90
C LEU A 79 -19.35 -0.59 -16.21
N GLU A 80 -20.46 -1.09 -16.67
CA GLU A 80 -21.76 -0.90 -16.03
C GLU A 80 -21.77 -1.59 -14.65
N PRO A 81 -22.27 -0.90 -13.58
CA PRO A 81 -22.29 -1.45 -12.23
C PRO A 81 -22.92 -2.82 -12.09
N GLY A 82 -24.04 -3.04 -12.77
CA GLY A 82 -24.75 -4.33 -12.78
C GLY A 82 -23.95 -5.44 -13.47
N MET A 83 -23.20 -5.14 -14.52
CA MET A 83 -22.30 -6.11 -15.16
C MET A 83 -21.11 -6.43 -14.26
N ALA A 84 -20.51 -5.42 -13.64
CA ALA A 84 -19.44 -5.62 -12.67
C ALA A 84 -19.88 -6.54 -11.53
N LEU A 85 -21.05 -6.29 -10.96
CA LEU A 85 -21.62 -7.11 -9.89
C LEU A 85 -21.83 -8.57 -10.34
N ARG A 86 -22.37 -8.81 -11.54
CA ARG A 86 -22.54 -10.17 -12.06
C ARG A 86 -21.20 -10.89 -12.25
N SER A 87 -20.22 -10.20 -12.82
CA SER A 87 -18.88 -10.77 -13.05
C SER A 87 -18.13 -11.07 -11.75
N LEU A 88 -18.45 -10.37 -10.67
CA LEU A 88 -17.87 -10.52 -9.34
C LEU A 88 -18.80 -11.25 -8.36
N GLY A 89 -19.87 -11.90 -8.82
CA GLY A 89 -20.93 -12.47 -7.97
C GLY A 89 -20.44 -13.48 -6.91
N GLY A 90 -19.37 -14.22 -7.23
CA GLY A 90 -18.73 -15.15 -6.29
C GLY A 90 -17.51 -14.58 -5.54
N PHE A 91 -17.20 -13.29 -5.76
CA PHE A 91 -16.01 -12.68 -5.15
C PHE A 91 -16.18 -12.50 -3.64
N LYS A 92 -15.17 -12.94 -2.88
CA LYS A 92 -15.08 -12.72 -1.44
C LYS A 92 -13.65 -12.43 -1.02
N HIS A 93 -13.45 -11.31 -0.34
CA HIS A 93 -12.19 -10.92 0.26
C HIS A 93 -12.41 -10.46 1.70
N ARG A 94 -12.33 -11.40 2.66
CA ARG A 94 -12.60 -11.15 4.09
C ARG A 94 -13.97 -10.48 4.31
N PHE A 95 -13.98 -9.18 4.59
CA PHE A 95 -15.19 -8.41 4.88
C PHE A 95 -15.92 -7.93 3.62
N ASN A 96 -15.19 -7.80 2.51
CA ASN A 96 -15.72 -7.27 1.26
C ASN A 96 -16.15 -8.39 0.31
N ASP A 97 -17.20 -8.12 -0.44
CA ASP A 97 -17.74 -9.00 -1.47
C ASP A 97 -17.68 -8.37 -2.87
N GLY A 98 -18.29 -9.04 -3.85
CA GLY A 98 -18.29 -8.56 -5.22
C GLY A 98 -19.01 -7.23 -5.42
N ARG A 99 -20.03 -6.92 -4.59
CA ARG A 99 -20.76 -5.64 -4.61
C ARG A 99 -19.83 -4.49 -4.23
N ASP A 100 -19.05 -4.67 -3.17
CA ASP A 100 -18.11 -3.65 -2.70
C ASP A 100 -17.05 -3.34 -3.75
N VAL A 101 -16.54 -4.39 -4.42
CA VAL A 101 -15.54 -4.23 -5.47
C VAL A 101 -16.16 -3.65 -6.73
N ALA A 102 -17.36 -4.04 -7.13
CA ALA A 102 -18.06 -3.44 -8.25
C ALA A 102 -18.26 -1.93 -8.02
N CYS A 103 -18.63 -1.53 -6.81
CA CYS A 103 -18.77 -0.13 -6.42
C CYS A 103 -17.41 0.61 -6.44
N LEU A 104 -16.33 -0.02 -5.95
CA LEU A 104 -14.98 0.53 -6.06
C LEU A 104 -14.62 0.82 -7.54
N LEU A 105 -14.86 -0.15 -8.43
CA LEU A 105 -14.57 -0.01 -9.87
C LEU A 105 -15.41 1.10 -10.50
N HIS A 106 -16.67 1.20 -10.13
CA HIS A 106 -17.56 2.25 -10.60
C HIS A 106 -17.12 3.64 -10.12
N PHE A 107 -16.68 3.77 -8.87
CA PHE A 107 -16.09 5.01 -8.35
C PHE A 107 -14.82 5.40 -9.13
N VAL A 108 -13.94 4.44 -9.40
CA VAL A 108 -12.73 4.69 -10.20
C VAL A 108 -13.09 5.16 -11.61
N GLY A 109 -14.09 4.55 -12.25
CA GLY A 109 -14.60 4.99 -13.54
C GLY A 109 -15.04 6.46 -13.54
N GLN A 110 -15.83 6.86 -12.55
CA GLN A 110 -16.26 8.25 -12.36
C GLN A 110 -15.11 9.22 -12.06
N MET A 111 -14.08 8.80 -11.29
CA MET A 111 -12.88 9.63 -11.07
C MET A 111 -12.20 9.94 -12.40
N LEU A 112 -12.00 8.91 -13.23
CA LEU A 112 -11.38 9.07 -14.55
C LEU A 112 -12.24 9.92 -15.51
N GLU A 113 -13.55 9.80 -15.45
CA GLU A 113 -14.48 10.58 -16.27
C GLU A 113 -14.49 12.06 -15.85
N ARG A 114 -14.62 12.33 -14.54
CA ARG A 114 -14.77 13.68 -14.00
C ARG A 114 -13.46 14.48 -13.93
N ALA A 115 -12.31 13.80 -13.84
CA ALA A 115 -11.03 14.45 -13.64
C ALA A 115 -9.94 14.03 -14.63
N GLY A 116 -10.18 13.05 -15.47
CA GLY A 116 -9.18 12.53 -16.41
C GLY A 116 -8.27 11.46 -15.83
N SER A 117 -7.88 11.59 -14.54
CA SER A 117 -7.02 10.64 -13.82
C SER A 117 -7.38 10.56 -12.33
N VAL A 118 -6.92 9.53 -11.64
CA VAL A 118 -7.05 9.43 -10.18
C VAL A 118 -6.19 10.51 -9.50
N GLU A 119 -5.01 10.81 -10.04
CA GLU A 119 -4.18 11.92 -9.59
C GLU A 119 -4.94 13.25 -9.60
N ALA A 120 -5.52 13.61 -10.74
CA ALA A 120 -6.25 14.87 -10.88
C ALA A 120 -7.50 14.91 -9.98
N PHE A 121 -8.18 13.78 -9.79
CA PHE A 121 -9.28 13.70 -8.82
C PHE A 121 -8.78 13.89 -7.38
N PHE A 122 -7.65 13.29 -7.00
CA PHE A 122 -7.05 13.48 -5.68
C PHE A 122 -6.61 14.94 -5.48
N ALA A 123 -5.95 15.53 -6.45
CA ALA A 123 -5.38 16.89 -6.39
C ALA A 123 -6.41 18.00 -6.12
N ARG A 124 -7.69 17.78 -6.48
CA ARG A 124 -8.77 18.74 -6.17
C ARG A 124 -8.95 19.00 -4.66
N GLY A 125 -8.52 18.07 -3.82
CA GLY A 125 -8.56 18.21 -2.36
C GLY A 125 -7.20 18.49 -1.73
N LEU A 126 -6.19 18.81 -2.53
CA LEU A 126 -4.84 19.04 -2.05
C LEU A 126 -4.73 20.46 -1.46
N PRO A 127 -4.50 20.60 -0.14
CA PRO A 127 -4.32 21.92 0.43
C PRO A 127 -3.01 22.57 -0.05
N PRO A 128 -2.95 23.88 -0.16
CA PRO A 128 -1.71 24.60 -0.45
C PRO A 128 -0.66 24.36 0.65
N GLY A 129 0.62 24.53 0.30
CA GLY A 129 1.74 24.43 1.24
C GLY A 129 2.32 23.03 1.40
N GLU A 130 3.24 22.89 2.37
CA GLU A 130 4.12 21.74 2.52
C GLU A 130 3.66 20.70 3.58
N GLY A 131 2.48 20.87 4.15
CA GLY A 131 1.95 19.96 5.18
C GLY A 131 1.72 18.54 4.68
N HIS A 132 1.53 17.60 5.60
CA HIS A 132 1.22 16.20 5.27
C HIS A 132 -0.11 16.01 4.55
N LEU A 133 -0.30 14.89 3.84
CA LEU A 133 -1.46 14.61 3.00
C LEU A 133 -2.75 14.22 3.77
N GLY A 134 -2.79 14.32 5.09
CA GLY A 134 -4.00 13.97 5.87
C GLY A 134 -5.27 14.68 5.41
N PRO A 135 -5.27 16.02 5.28
CA PRO A 135 -6.44 16.75 4.78
C PRO A 135 -6.84 16.35 3.36
N ALA A 136 -5.86 16.12 2.46
CA ALA A 136 -6.13 15.65 1.10
C ALA A 136 -6.75 14.23 1.08
N LEU A 137 -6.28 13.33 1.95
CA LEU A 137 -6.85 11.99 2.12
C LEU A 137 -8.28 12.03 2.65
N ALA A 138 -8.58 12.90 3.62
CA ALA A 138 -9.93 13.10 4.15
C ALA A 138 -10.87 13.57 3.03
N SER A 139 -10.47 14.62 2.31
CA SER A 139 -11.22 15.13 1.16
C SER A 139 -11.39 14.09 0.04
N PHE A 140 -10.35 13.31 -0.25
CA PHE A 140 -10.43 12.23 -1.25
C PHE A 140 -11.44 11.17 -0.85
N ALA A 141 -11.42 10.70 0.40
CA ALA A 141 -12.37 9.72 0.91
C ALA A 141 -13.81 10.25 0.87
N GLU A 142 -14.04 11.47 1.37
CA GLU A 142 -15.35 12.12 1.37
C GLU A 142 -15.91 12.27 -0.04
N ARG A 143 -15.16 12.87 -0.97
CA ARG A 143 -15.58 13.06 -2.37
C ARG A 143 -15.81 11.74 -3.10
N THR A 144 -15.04 10.71 -2.80
CA THR A 144 -15.22 9.38 -3.38
C THR A 144 -16.52 8.74 -2.88
N LEU A 145 -16.78 8.81 -1.58
CA LEU A 145 -17.99 8.23 -0.99
C LEU A 145 -19.27 9.02 -1.31
N ALA A 146 -19.14 10.23 -1.84
CA ALA A 146 -20.23 11.04 -2.39
C ALA A 146 -20.50 10.78 -3.89
N LEU A 147 -19.70 9.94 -4.55
CA LEU A 147 -19.96 9.53 -5.94
C LEU A 147 -21.20 8.64 -6.03
N ASP A 148 -21.81 8.59 -7.22
CA ASP A 148 -22.91 7.68 -7.49
C ASP A 148 -22.44 6.21 -7.35
N HIS A 149 -23.14 5.44 -6.53
CA HIS A 149 -22.85 4.02 -6.36
C HIS A 149 -23.57 3.12 -7.37
N GLY A 150 -24.20 3.69 -8.40
CA GLY A 150 -24.81 2.96 -9.51
C GLY A 150 -25.93 1.99 -9.12
N GLY A 151 -26.66 2.30 -8.06
CA GLY A 151 -27.74 1.43 -7.54
C GLY A 151 -27.25 0.14 -6.86
N LEU A 152 -25.95 -0.09 -6.72
CA LEU A 152 -25.37 -1.31 -6.15
C LEU A 152 -25.81 -1.57 -4.69
N TYR A 153 -26.16 -0.52 -3.96
CA TYR A 153 -26.64 -0.60 -2.58
C TYR A 153 -28.13 -0.19 -2.45
N GLY A 154 -28.87 -0.23 -3.55
CA GLY A 154 -30.27 0.20 -3.59
C GLY A 154 -30.43 1.65 -4.02
N ARG A 155 -31.60 2.24 -3.77
CA ARG A 155 -31.88 3.65 -4.06
C ARG A 155 -31.44 4.57 -2.92
N GLY A 156 -31.05 5.80 -3.24
CA GLY A 156 -30.67 6.83 -2.24
C GLY A 156 -29.17 6.92 -2.00
N PRO A 157 -28.74 7.59 -0.93
CA PRO A 157 -27.33 7.78 -0.62
C PRO A 157 -26.63 6.46 -0.23
N LEU A 158 -25.29 6.43 -0.36
CA LEU A 158 -24.49 5.29 0.04
C LEU A 158 -24.69 4.96 1.54
N PRO A 159 -25.17 3.75 1.90
CA PRO A 159 -25.42 3.39 3.28
C PRO A 159 -24.17 3.53 4.17
N GLU A 160 -24.37 3.87 5.46
CA GLU A 160 -23.25 3.98 6.41
C GLU A 160 -22.47 2.68 6.58
N LYS A 161 -23.15 1.53 6.48
CA LYS A 161 -22.58 0.19 6.61
C LYS A 161 -22.14 -0.42 5.26
N ALA A 162 -22.16 0.35 4.15
CA ALA A 162 -21.70 -0.16 2.86
C ALA A 162 -20.23 -0.60 2.93
N GLY A 163 -19.95 -1.83 2.48
CA GLY A 163 -18.62 -2.39 2.62
C GLY A 163 -17.55 -1.66 1.79
N VAL A 164 -17.95 -0.97 0.71
CA VAL A 164 -17.05 -0.13 -0.09
C VAL A 164 -16.38 0.99 0.73
N ARG A 165 -17.03 1.49 1.79
CA ARG A 165 -16.46 2.49 2.71
C ARG A 165 -15.16 2.01 3.34
N PHE A 166 -15.03 0.69 3.54
CA PHE A 166 -13.80 0.10 4.07
C PHE A 166 -12.57 0.39 3.18
N PHE A 167 -12.74 0.60 1.89
CA PHE A 167 -11.63 0.95 0.98
C PHE A 167 -11.17 2.40 1.11
N PHE A 168 -12.01 3.29 1.63
CA PHE A 168 -11.77 4.73 1.75
C PHE A 168 -11.82 5.21 3.21
N PRO A 169 -10.91 4.74 4.07
CA PRO A 169 -10.83 5.21 5.45
C PRO A 169 -10.37 6.67 5.50
N SER A 170 -10.85 7.41 6.50
CA SER A 170 -10.47 8.81 6.69
C SER A 170 -9.51 8.99 7.89
N PRO A 171 -8.52 9.89 7.79
CA PRO A 171 -7.71 10.31 8.93
C PRO A 171 -8.52 11.00 10.03
N VAL A 172 -9.65 11.64 9.67
CA VAL A 172 -10.56 12.31 10.62
C VAL A 172 -11.13 11.31 11.60
N ASP A 173 -11.40 10.07 11.17
CA ASP A 173 -11.88 8.98 12.01
C ASP A 173 -10.74 8.32 12.82
N GLY A 174 -9.55 8.90 12.84
CA GLY A 174 -8.39 8.35 13.53
C GLY A 174 -7.73 7.15 12.83
N SER A 175 -8.23 6.73 11.66
CA SER A 175 -7.67 5.62 10.89
C SER A 175 -6.24 5.93 10.42
N PRO A 176 -5.29 4.98 10.51
CA PRO A 176 -3.94 5.16 9.94
C PRO A 176 -3.93 5.21 8.41
N CYS A 177 -5.06 5.00 7.75
CA CYS A 177 -5.23 5.01 6.30
C CYS A 177 -4.17 4.21 5.53
N LYS A 178 -3.73 3.08 6.09
CA LYS A 178 -2.61 2.27 5.58
C LYS A 178 -2.67 2.04 4.08
N ARG A 179 -3.84 1.64 3.56
CA ARG A 179 -4.00 1.26 2.15
C ARG A 179 -3.95 2.46 1.21
N LEU A 180 -4.54 3.59 1.59
CA LEU A 180 -4.46 4.83 0.81
C LEU A 180 -3.05 5.41 0.86
N ASN A 181 -2.37 5.39 2.03
CA ASN A 181 -0.97 5.79 2.13
C ASN A 181 -0.05 4.88 1.31
N LEU A 182 -0.34 3.57 1.23
CA LEU A 182 0.38 2.62 0.39
C LEU A 182 0.21 2.96 -1.11
N TYR A 183 -1.02 3.27 -1.52
CA TYR A 183 -1.31 3.73 -2.88
C TYR A 183 -0.55 5.00 -3.22
N LEU A 184 -0.61 6.01 -2.35
CA LEU A 184 0.12 7.27 -2.53
C LEU A 184 1.63 7.05 -2.61
N ARG A 185 2.20 6.19 -1.76
CA ARG A 185 3.61 5.84 -1.82
C ARG A 185 3.98 5.31 -3.21
N TRP A 186 3.23 4.34 -3.72
CA TRP A 186 3.48 3.75 -5.05
C TRP A 186 3.36 4.75 -6.19
N MET A 187 2.41 5.68 -6.10
CA MET A 187 2.14 6.65 -7.17
C MET A 187 3.08 7.84 -7.16
N VAL A 188 3.52 8.29 -6.00
CA VAL A 188 4.27 9.55 -5.82
C VAL A 188 5.79 9.33 -5.82
N ARG A 189 6.30 8.33 -5.10
CA ARG A 189 7.73 8.09 -5.00
C ARG A 189 8.30 7.51 -6.29
N ARG A 190 9.40 8.11 -6.77
CA ARG A 190 10.04 7.71 -8.02
C ARG A 190 11.39 7.06 -7.74
N GLU A 191 11.40 5.73 -7.66
CA GLU A 191 12.63 4.96 -7.49
C GLU A 191 12.43 3.48 -7.85
N GLY A 192 13.47 2.63 -7.63
CA GLY A 192 13.47 1.23 -8.06
C GLY A 192 12.27 0.37 -7.63
N VAL A 193 11.67 0.63 -6.46
CA VAL A 193 10.49 -0.10 -5.96
C VAL A 193 9.20 0.55 -6.43
N ASP A 194 9.02 1.83 -6.14
CA ASP A 194 7.79 2.59 -6.41
C ASP A 194 7.76 3.15 -7.85
N LEU A 195 6.61 3.61 -8.32
CA LEU A 195 6.40 3.91 -9.75
C LEU A 195 6.59 5.39 -10.09
N GLY A 196 6.27 6.30 -9.16
CA GLY A 196 6.42 7.74 -9.32
C GLY A 196 5.69 8.30 -10.53
N LEU A 197 4.42 7.96 -10.67
CA LEU A 197 3.59 8.43 -11.78
C LEU A 197 3.07 9.85 -11.55
N TRP A 198 2.72 10.16 -10.29
CA TRP A 198 2.12 11.42 -9.90
C TRP A 198 3.15 12.54 -9.80
N ARG A 199 2.74 13.73 -10.22
CA ARG A 199 3.57 14.94 -10.26
C ARG A 199 3.08 16.06 -9.36
N THR A 200 1.80 16.00 -8.96
CA THR A 200 1.16 17.05 -8.16
C THR A 200 1.51 16.97 -6.68
N VAL A 201 2.11 15.87 -6.24
CA VAL A 201 2.44 15.60 -4.83
C VAL A 201 3.93 15.39 -4.67
N ALA A 202 4.55 16.14 -3.76
CA ALA A 202 5.95 15.90 -3.37
C ALA A 202 6.07 14.73 -2.39
N PRO A 203 7.11 13.86 -2.50
CA PRO A 203 7.32 12.73 -1.59
C PRO A 203 7.42 13.14 -0.12
N GLY A 204 7.99 14.32 0.17
CA GLY A 204 8.08 14.89 1.52
C GLY A 204 6.74 15.06 2.24
N ARG A 205 5.61 15.10 1.52
CA ARG A 205 4.26 15.20 2.09
C ARG A 205 3.63 13.87 2.46
N LEU A 206 4.21 12.76 2.02
CA LEU A 206 3.67 11.41 2.27
C LEU A 206 3.68 11.07 3.76
N VAL A 207 2.73 10.20 4.14
CA VAL A 207 2.65 9.59 5.48
C VAL A 207 2.87 8.09 5.36
N ILE A 208 3.62 7.52 6.30
CA ILE A 208 3.99 6.11 6.26
C ILE A 208 2.76 5.18 6.25
N PRO A 209 2.71 4.16 5.37
CA PRO A 209 1.68 3.13 5.39
C PRO A 209 1.79 2.26 6.64
N LEU A 210 1.16 2.66 7.73
CA LEU A 210 1.26 1.98 9.03
C LEU A 210 0.50 0.64 9.02
N ASP A 211 1.23 -0.46 8.87
CA ASP A 211 0.72 -1.81 9.03
C ASP A 211 1.21 -2.49 10.32
N ALA A 212 0.85 -3.76 10.54
CA ALA A 212 1.22 -4.51 11.73
C ALA A 212 2.76 -4.70 11.86
N HIS A 213 3.48 -4.83 10.75
CA HIS A 213 4.93 -5.00 10.75
C HIS A 213 5.63 -3.69 11.07
N VAL A 214 5.27 -2.62 10.38
CA VAL A 214 5.77 -1.26 10.65
C VAL A 214 5.43 -0.83 12.07
N PHE A 215 4.21 -1.11 12.54
CA PHE A 215 3.79 -0.88 13.92
C PHE A 215 4.73 -1.54 14.93
N ALA A 216 4.96 -2.85 14.76
CA ALA A 216 5.78 -3.62 15.69
C ALA A 216 7.24 -3.14 15.70
N ILE A 217 7.81 -2.89 14.51
CA ILE A 217 9.19 -2.41 14.38
C ILE A 217 9.34 -1.00 14.93
N ALA A 218 8.46 -0.07 14.56
CA ALA A 218 8.52 1.32 14.99
C ALA A 218 8.53 1.45 16.53
N ARG A 219 7.70 0.66 17.21
CA ARG A 219 7.70 0.58 18.67
C ARG A 219 9.01 0.00 19.21
N ARG A 220 9.49 -1.06 18.59
CA ARG A 220 10.68 -1.80 19.04
C ARG A 220 11.95 -0.98 18.90
N VAL A 221 12.06 -0.15 17.85
CA VAL A 221 13.24 0.70 17.61
C VAL A 221 13.09 2.14 18.15
N GLY A 222 11.95 2.46 18.77
CA GLY A 222 11.72 3.76 19.38
C GLY A 222 11.35 4.86 18.40
N LEU A 223 10.82 4.51 17.21
CA LEU A 223 10.29 5.47 16.23
C LEU A 223 8.89 6.00 16.60
N THR A 224 8.31 5.57 17.70
CA THR A 224 7.06 6.10 18.22
C THR A 224 6.89 5.81 19.71
N ARG A 225 6.11 6.64 20.39
CA ARG A 225 5.68 6.43 21.78
C ARG A 225 4.24 5.91 21.86
N TYR A 226 3.51 5.96 20.77
CA TYR A 226 2.12 5.49 20.74
C TYR A 226 2.04 3.96 20.90
N ARG A 227 1.00 3.51 21.59
CA ARG A 227 0.78 2.08 21.88
C ARG A 227 -0.27 1.43 20.99
N SER A 228 -1.12 2.23 20.35
CA SER A 228 -2.19 1.76 19.46
C SER A 228 -1.99 2.33 18.06
N PRO A 229 -2.22 1.54 17.00
CA PRO A 229 -2.11 2.00 15.63
C PRO A 229 -3.25 2.97 15.31
N GLY A 230 -2.91 4.13 14.73
CA GLY A 230 -3.86 5.16 14.34
C GLY A 230 -3.15 6.26 13.56
N TRP A 231 -3.92 7.27 13.13
CA TRP A 231 -3.38 8.39 12.35
C TRP A 231 -2.25 9.12 13.09
N ARG A 232 -2.45 9.40 14.38
CA ARG A 232 -1.44 10.09 15.20
C ARG A 232 -0.12 9.32 15.26
N MET A 233 -0.18 7.99 15.33
CA MET A 233 1.02 7.15 15.31
C MET A 233 1.72 7.18 13.95
N ALA A 234 0.96 7.12 12.86
CA ALA A 234 1.51 7.22 11.51
C ALA A 234 2.24 8.55 11.31
N LEU A 235 1.66 9.66 11.79
CA LEU A 235 2.30 10.98 11.78
C LEU A 235 3.57 11.04 12.64
N ASP A 236 3.53 10.51 13.89
CA ASP A 236 4.70 10.51 14.80
C ASP A 236 5.89 9.75 14.19
N ILE A 237 5.63 8.59 13.58
CA ILE A 237 6.66 7.82 12.88
C ILE A 237 7.19 8.60 11.68
N THR A 238 6.29 9.14 10.84
CA THR A 238 6.66 9.90 9.64
C THR A 238 7.51 11.11 10.00
N GLU A 239 7.14 11.85 11.03
CA GLU A 239 7.88 13.03 11.48
C GLU A 239 9.30 12.68 11.96
N ARG A 240 9.46 11.55 12.65
CA ARG A 240 10.78 11.07 13.04
C ARG A 240 11.63 10.64 11.86
N LEU A 241 11.03 10.02 10.86
CA LEU A 241 11.70 9.67 9.61
C LEU A 241 12.03 10.92 8.79
N ARG A 242 11.13 11.94 8.76
CA ARG A 242 11.38 13.24 8.11
C ARG A 242 12.62 13.95 8.67
N ARG A 243 12.91 13.81 9.94
CA ARG A 243 14.15 14.33 10.51
C ARG A 243 15.40 13.63 9.98
N LEU A 244 15.28 12.40 9.45
CA LEU A 244 16.38 11.68 8.81
C LEU A 244 16.47 12.01 7.32
N ASP A 245 15.31 12.15 6.66
CA ASP A 245 15.19 12.55 5.27
C ASP A 245 13.93 13.42 5.09
N PRO A 246 14.10 14.74 4.98
CA PRO A 246 12.97 15.67 4.79
C PRO A 246 12.26 15.52 3.45
N GLU A 247 13.03 15.21 2.40
CA GLU A 247 12.52 15.12 1.04
C GLU A 247 11.72 13.85 0.78
N ASP A 248 12.05 12.74 1.50
CA ASP A 248 11.38 11.46 1.33
C ASP A 248 11.29 10.67 2.64
N PRO A 249 10.43 11.09 3.59
CA PRO A 249 10.31 10.48 4.90
C PRO A 249 9.84 9.03 4.87
N VAL A 250 9.20 8.58 3.78
CA VAL A 250 8.63 7.23 3.68
C VAL A 250 9.48 6.25 2.87
N LYS A 251 10.66 6.66 2.41
CA LYS A 251 11.54 5.78 1.62
C LYS A 251 11.92 4.48 2.35
N TYR A 252 11.97 4.50 3.68
CA TYR A 252 12.33 3.33 4.48
C TYR A 252 11.18 2.35 4.71
N ASP A 253 9.95 2.70 4.34
CA ASP A 253 8.75 1.90 4.61
C ASP A 253 8.86 0.48 4.05
N PHE A 254 9.28 0.34 2.79
CA PHE A 254 9.42 -0.96 2.15
C PHE A 254 10.42 -1.87 2.89
N ALA A 255 11.58 -1.34 3.28
CA ALA A 255 12.59 -2.08 4.03
C ALA A 255 12.08 -2.48 5.43
N LEU A 256 11.43 -1.57 6.15
CA LEU A 256 10.83 -1.85 7.44
C LEU A 256 9.77 -2.95 7.34
N HIS A 257 8.89 -2.86 6.35
CA HIS A 257 7.87 -3.89 6.11
C HIS A 257 8.50 -5.26 5.83
N ARG A 258 9.55 -5.33 4.98
CA ARG A 258 10.24 -6.59 4.63
C ARG A 258 10.93 -7.22 5.84
N MET A 259 11.61 -6.45 6.66
CA MET A 259 12.18 -6.95 7.91
C MET A 259 11.13 -7.57 8.83
N GLY A 260 9.97 -6.93 8.97
CA GLY A 260 8.87 -7.45 9.78
C GLY A 260 8.25 -8.72 9.19
N LEU A 261 8.02 -8.74 7.89
CA LEU A 261 7.45 -9.87 7.17
C LEU A 261 8.32 -11.13 7.29
N TRP A 262 9.64 -10.97 7.19
CA TRP A 262 10.60 -12.07 7.25
C TRP A 262 11.18 -12.30 8.65
N LYS A 263 10.64 -11.64 9.66
CA LYS A 263 11.04 -11.79 11.07
C LYS A 263 12.57 -11.62 11.28
N LYS A 264 13.15 -10.62 10.64
CA LYS A 264 14.58 -10.32 10.70
C LYS A 264 14.99 -9.68 12.04
N ASP A 265 14.87 -10.44 13.12
CA ASP A 265 15.07 -9.96 14.49
C ASP A 265 16.47 -9.38 14.77
N ALA A 266 17.51 -9.92 14.15
CA ALA A 266 18.86 -9.40 14.29
C ALA A 266 19.00 -8.01 13.66
N GLU A 267 18.48 -7.82 12.44
CA GLU A 267 18.46 -6.53 11.74
C GLU A 267 17.63 -5.49 12.51
N ILE A 268 16.47 -5.89 13.06
CA ILE A 268 15.63 -5.02 13.88
C ILE A 268 16.35 -4.61 15.17
N ARG A 269 17.06 -5.52 15.84
CA ARG A 269 17.87 -5.20 17.04
C ARG A 269 18.99 -4.22 16.70
N SER A 270 19.65 -4.39 15.55
CA SER A 270 20.72 -3.48 15.13
C SER A 270 20.24 -2.03 14.99
N LEU A 271 19.00 -1.77 14.56
CA LEU A 271 18.44 -0.42 14.50
C LEU A 271 18.34 0.26 15.88
N ARG A 272 18.29 -0.52 16.95
CA ARG A 272 18.15 -0.02 18.33
C ARG A 272 19.49 0.21 19.04
N ALA A 273 20.53 -0.57 18.67
CA ALA A 273 21.83 -0.51 19.31
C ALA A 273 22.57 0.81 19.00
N GLY A 274 23.21 1.38 20.00
CA GLY A 274 24.17 2.49 19.83
C GLY A 274 25.42 2.05 19.05
N PRO A 275 26.37 2.97 18.79
CA PRO A 275 27.56 2.70 17.96
C PRO A 275 28.52 1.63 18.49
N GLU A 276 28.31 1.08 19.67
CA GLU A 276 29.27 0.19 20.36
C GLU A 276 29.05 -1.32 20.16
N ALA A 277 28.10 -1.75 19.35
CA ALA A 277 27.92 -3.18 19.07
C ALA A 277 28.34 -3.54 17.64
N GLN A 278 29.63 -3.43 17.31
CA GLN A 278 30.18 -4.23 16.22
C GLN A 278 30.47 -5.62 16.78
N PRO A 279 29.92 -6.72 16.24
CA PRO A 279 30.41 -8.04 16.53
C PRO A 279 31.83 -8.14 15.92
N SER A 280 32.84 -8.34 16.79
CA SER A 280 34.14 -8.84 16.39
C SER A 280 33.94 -10.26 15.86
N GLY A 281 33.93 -10.43 14.53
CA GLY A 281 33.76 -11.73 13.89
C GLY A 281 33.71 -11.57 12.39
N GLY A 282 34.67 -12.15 11.69
CA GLY A 282 34.99 -12.06 10.28
C GLY A 282 33.84 -12.37 9.31
N PRO A 283 34.09 -12.28 7.98
CA PRO A 283 33.04 -12.31 6.98
C PRO A 283 32.30 -13.66 7.00
N ALA A 284 31.05 -13.63 7.45
CA ALA A 284 30.15 -14.76 7.28
C ALA A 284 29.89 -14.93 5.79
N THR A 285 30.42 -15.99 5.23
CA THR A 285 30.16 -16.47 3.87
C THR A 285 28.63 -16.56 3.67
N MET A 286 28.14 -15.76 2.77
CA MET A 286 26.73 -15.75 2.39
C MET A 286 26.41 -17.08 1.71
N ALA A 287 25.73 -17.97 2.42
CA ALA A 287 25.12 -19.13 1.82
C ALA A 287 24.01 -18.69 0.86
N THR A 288 24.29 -18.79 -0.43
CA THR A 288 23.29 -18.71 -1.48
C THR A 288 22.28 -19.85 -1.28
N GLY A 289 21.10 -19.51 -0.80
CA GLY A 289 20.00 -20.45 -0.67
C GLY A 289 19.57 -20.98 -2.04
N ALA A 290 19.95 -22.21 -2.35
CA ALA A 290 19.45 -22.95 -3.49
C ALA A 290 17.93 -23.23 -3.34
N PRO A 291 17.17 -23.29 -4.43
CA PRO A 291 15.74 -23.56 -4.37
C PRO A 291 15.50 -25.01 -3.92
N LEU A 292 14.60 -25.21 -2.96
CA LEU A 292 14.10 -26.49 -2.50
C LEU A 292 13.57 -27.31 -3.68
N ARG A 293 14.31 -28.35 -4.07
CA ARG A 293 13.85 -29.40 -5.00
C ARG A 293 12.70 -30.17 -4.37
N ASN A 294 11.55 -30.10 -5.01
CA ASN A 294 10.38 -30.97 -4.76
C ASN A 294 10.77 -32.42 -5.00
N ARG A 295 10.96 -33.21 -3.96
CA ARG A 295 11.03 -34.69 -4.07
C ARG A 295 9.60 -35.21 -4.21
N ARG A 296 9.19 -35.53 -5.41
CA ARG A 296 8.05 -36.42 -5.68
C ARG A 296 8.41 -37.84 -5.14
N ARG A 297 7.67 -38.31 -4.13
CA ARG A 297 7.63 -39.71 -3.79
C ARG A 297 6.71 -40.40 -4.80
N ALA A 298 7.28 -41.29 -5.60
CA ALA A 298 6.53 -42.27 -6.37
C ALA A 298 5.93 -43.25 -5.38
N VAL A 299 4.61 -43.44 -5.41
CA VAL A 299 3.92 -44.55 -4.76
C VAL A 299 3.74 -45.60 -5.83
N SER A 300 4.43 -46.72 -5.65
CA SER A 300 4.28 -47.95 -6.41
C SER A 300 2.97 -48.63 -5.99
N LEU A 301 2.13 -48.94 -6.99
CA LEU A 301 1.00 -49.86 -6.85
C LEU A 301 1.51 -51.29 -6.93
N SER A 302 1.16 -52.07 -5.96
CA SER A 302 0.94 -53.53 -6.06
C SER A 302 -0.23 -53.92 -5.17
#